data_33db8f699b720b54421bbc301e173820
#
_entry.id   33db8f699b720b54421bbc301e173820
#
_cell.length_a   1.000
_cell.length_b   1.000
_cell.length_c   1.000
_cell.angle_alpha   90.00
_cell.angle_beta   90.00
_cell.angle_gamma   90.00
#
_symmetry.space_group_name_H-M   'P 1'
#
loop_
_entity.id
_entity.type
_entity.pdbx_description
1 polymer ?
#
loop_
_entity_poly.entity_id
_entity_poly.type
_entity_poly.pdbx_seq_one_letter_code
_entity_poly.pdbx_strand_id
1 'polypeptide(L)'
;MTDLTKLTIAKAREGLKKKEFTAVELAESYIKNMELKRGLNAYVCETPEKALEQAKASQSRIEAGSGGDLEGIPLGIKDLFCTKGIATTACSKILQGFVPPYESTVTAKLLAAGANFLGKLNLDEFAMGGSNETSAFGPAVNPWSKDVPLVAGGSSGGSAAAVAAGMCAAATGTDTGGSIRQPSAFCGVTGIKPTYGRCSRYGIIAFASSLDQAGPIAKDVRDCAIMLKNMAGHDVKDSTSAKNMVPDFEKVLGGDIRGLRIGIPKEYRPAGLNEEIAAYWDKAAAMLEDQGARIVNVSLPHTKYALATYYIIAPAEASSNLARYDGVRYGKRIDGEHLEDMYVNTRTAGFGAEVKRRIMIGTYVLSAGYYDAYYLKAQKVRRLIRDDFVRAFEQCDVILTPTAPTAAFAIGDKTMRQDPINMWLNDVFTVSVSLAGLPAMSLPIGLNKNGLPLGMQIIGRAFDEETVFKAASALEKQAGFKGAK
;
A
#
# COMPACT_ATOMS: atom_id res chain seq x y z
N MET A 1 27.00 -6.83 -18.38
CA MET A 1 26.79 -6.59 -16.92
C MET A 1 25.34 -6.92 -16.59
N THR A 2 25.11 -7.59 -15.49
CA THR A 2 23.76 -7.89 -15.00
C THR A 2 23.06 -6.57 -14.61
N ASP A 3 21.82 -6.39 -15.05
CA ASP A 3 21.01 -5.24 -14.67
C ASP A 3 20.61 -5.38 -13.19
N LEU A 4 21.29 -4.65 -12.30
CA LEU A 4 21.10 -4.72 -10.85
C LEU A 4 19.70 -4.26 -10.41
N THR A 5 19.04 -3.45 -11.22
CA THR A 5 17.68 -2.97 -10.90
C THR A 5 16.60 -4.05 -11.06
N LYS A 6 16.92 -5.18 -11.71
CA LYS A 6 16.03 -6.34 -11.84
C LYS A 6 16.15 -7.32 -10.68
N LEU A 7 17.17 -7.19 -9.83
CA LEU A 7 17.33 -8.05 -8.67
C LEU A 7 16.18 -7.90 -7.68
N THR A 8 15.75 -8.99 -7.06
CA THR A 8 14.93 -8.97 -5.86
C THR A 8 15.78 -8.59 -4.65
N ILE A 9 15.19 -8.19 -3.54
CA ILE A 9 15.94 -7.91 -2.29
C ILE A 9 16.74 -9.15 -1.89
N ALA A 10 16.12 -10.34 -1.95
CA ALA A 10 16.78 -11.58 -1.60
C ALA A 10 18.05 -11.82 -2.44
N LYS A 11 17.97 -11.61 -3.76
CA LYS A 11 19.13 -11.75 -4.67
C LYS A 11 20.16 -10.64 -4.46
N ALA A 12 19.73 -9.40 -4.22
CA ALA A 12 20.62 -8.29 -3.94
C ALA A 12 21.42 -8.53 -2.64
N ARG A 13 20.78 -9.01 -1.56
CA ARG A 13 21.44 -9.43 -0.31
C ARG A 13 22.50 -10.51 -0.55
N GLU A 14 22.19 -11.50 -1.39
CA GLU A 14 23.11 -12.58 -1.74
C GLU A 14 24.31 -12.05 -2.53
N GLY A 15 24.10 -11.21 -3.55
CA GLY A 15 25.15 -10.60 -4.35
C GLY A 15 26.08 -9.70 -3.53
N LEU A 16 25.52 -8.87 -2.65
CA LEU A 16 26.28 -8.03 -1.72
C LEU A 16 27.15 -8.88 -0.78
N LYS A 17 26.58 -9.96 -0.21
CA LYS A 17 27.31 -10.89 0.66
C LYS A 17 28.45 -11.62 -0.08
N LYS A 18 28.22 -11.99 -1.33
CA LYS A 18 29.22 -12.63 -2.19
C LYS A 18 30.24 -11.65 -2.79
N LYS A 19 30.05 -10.34 -2.59
CA LYS A 19 30.85 -9.26 -3.18
C LYS A 19 30.83 -9.28 -4.72
N GLU A 20 29.70 -9.67 -5.31
CA GLU A 20 29.48 -9.64 -6.77
C GLU A 20 29.33 -8.20 -7.28
N PHE A 21 28.88 -7.32 -6.42
CA PHE A 21 28.80 -5.87 -6.57
C PHE A 21 28.78 -5.20 -5.19
N THR A 22 28.99 -3.89 -5.15
CA THR A 22 28.99 -3.09 -3.93
C THR A 22 27.61 -2.46 -3.67
N ALA A 23 27.35 -2.04 -2.43
CA ALA A 23 26.15 -1.28 -2.09
C ALA A 23 26.09 0.06 -2.84
N VAL A 24 27.25 0.66 -3.16
CA VAL A 24 27.35 1.89 -3.94
C VAL A 24 26.91 1.65 -5.39
N GLU A 25 27.46 0.61 -6.07
CA GLU A 25 27.08 0.26 -7.44
C GLU A 25 25.58 -0.09 -7.55
N LEU A 26 25.03 -0.76 -6.52
CA LEU A 26 23.60 -1.04 -6.46
C LEU A 26 22.78 0.25 -6.37
N ALA A 27 23.15 1.17 -5.48
CA ALA A 27 22.48 2.46 -5.32
C ALA A 27 22.57 3.31 -6.61
N GLU A 28 23.75 3.41 -7.22
CA GLU A 28 23.97 4.14 -8.48
C GLU A 28 23.11 3.58 -9.62
N SER A 29 22.97 2.25 -9.70
CA SER A 29 22.11 1.60 -10.71
C SER A 29 20.64 2.02 -10.57
N TYR A 30 20.13 2.08 -9.34
CA TYR A 30 18.76 2.54 -9.09
C TYR A 30 18.59 4.04 -9.31
N ILE A 31 19.55 4.88 -8.91
CA ILE A 31 19.55 6.33 -9.14
C ILE A 31 19.50 6.61 -10.64
N LYS A 32 20.36 5.94 -11.42
CA LYS A 32 20.35 6.08 -12.89
C LYS A 32 19.01 5.67 -13.51
N ASN A 33 18.42 4.56 -13.03
CA ASN A 33 17.12 4.11 -13.55
C ASN A 33 15.97 5.05 -13.12
N MET A 34 16.06 5.65 -11.94
CA MET A 34 15.13 6.68 -11.48
C MET A 34 15.17 7.90 -12.40
N GLU A 35 16.37 8.38 -12.76
CA GLU A 35 16.55 9.49 -13.70
C GLU A 35 15.99 9.18 -15.10
N LEU A 36 16.29 7.98 -15.64
CA LEU A 36 15.81 7.55 -16.95
C LEU A 36 14.28 7.44 -17.03
N LYS A 37 13.63 7.12 -15.91
CA LYS A 37 12.18 6.89 -15.81
C LYS A 37 11.43 8.01 -15.08
N ARG A 38 12.05 9.18 -14.92
CA ARG A 38 11.45 10.34 -14.22
C ARG A 38 10.07 10.72 -14.78
N GLY A 39 9.83 10.46 -16.06
CA GLY A 39 8.53 10.69 -16.72
C GLY A 39 7.37 9.88 -16.15
N LEU A 40 7.62 8.82 -15.38
CA LEU A 40 6.58 8.09 -14.64
C LEU A 40 6.03 8.87 -13.42
N ASN A 41 6.66 9.98 -13.06
CA ASN A 41 6.26 10.81 -11.91
C ASN A 41 6.04 10.01 -10.60
N ALA A 42 6.85 8.95 -10.42
CA ALA A 42 6.74 8.08 -9.26
C ALA A 42 7.35 8.69 -7.99
N TYR A 43 8.32 9.61 -8.11
CA TYR A 43 8.94 10.34 -7.01
C TYR A 43 8.48 11.81 -6.99
N VAL A 44 8.27 12.34 -5.79
CA VAL A 44 7.99 13.77 -5.55
C VAL A 44 9.17 14.50 -4.92
N CYS A 45 10.10 13.74 -4.36
CA CYS A 45 11.38 14.22 -3.84
C CYS A 45 12.42 13.13 -3.99
N GLU A 46 13.46 13.38 -4.79
CA GLU A 46 14.60 12.49 -4.98
C GLU A 46 15.74 12.90 -4.05
N THR A 47 16.47 11.92 -3.49
CA THR A 47 17.58 12.17 -2.54
C THR A 47 18.83 11.34 -2.90
N PRO A 48 19.37 11.48 -4.14
CA PRO A 48 20.45 10.64 -4.63
C PRO A 48 21.73 10.78 -3.80
N GLU A 49 22.10 12.00 -3.38
CA GLU A 49 23.32 12.24 -2.59
C GLU A 49 23.24 11.53 -1.23
N LYS A 50 22.09 11.63 -0.56
CA LYS A 50 21.84 10.98 0.72
C LYS A 50 21.81 9.45 0.58
N ALA A 51 21.25 8.95 -0.51
CA ALA A 51 21.25 7.51 -0.81
C ALA A 51 22.68 6.98 -1.03
N LEU A 52 23.53 7.73 -1.73
CA LEU A 52 24.96 7.35 -1.92
C LEU A 52 25.75 7.43 -0.63
N GLU A 53 25.51 8.42 0.23
CA GLU A 53 26.10 8.49 1.57
C GLU A 53 25.73 7.26 2.41
N GLN A 54 24.43 6.91 2.44
CA GLN A 54 23.96 5.71 3.12
C GLN A 54 24.56 4.44 2.53
N ALA A 55 24.68 4.34 1.19
CA ALA A 55 25.28 3.19 0.52
C ALA A 55 26.77 3.01 0.87
N LYS A 56 27.55 4.09 0.95
CA LYS A 56 28.95 4.04 1.40
C LYS A 56 29.06 3.55 2.85
N ALA A 57 28.21 4.05 3.75
CA ALA A 57 28.16 3.58 5.13
C ALA A 57 27.74 2.11 5.22
N SER A 58 26.78 1.67 4.39
CA SER A 58 26.37 0.26 4.26
C SER A 58 27.51 -0.62 3.76
N GLN A 59 28.27 -0.17 2.75
CA GLN A 59 29.41 -0.92 2.24
C GLN A 59 30.43 -1.21 3.34
N SER A 60 30.75 -0.22 4.17
CA SER A 60 31.68 -0.41 5.29
C SER A 60 31.16 -1.42 6.32
N ARG A 61 29.85 -1.44 6.61
CA ARG A 61 29.27 -2.45 7.52
C ARG A 61 29.24 -3.85 6.91
N ILE A 62 28.97 -3.97 5.61
CA ILE A 62 29.05 -5.27 4.88
C ILE A 62 30.47 -5.82 4.95
N GLU A 63 31.48 -5.00 4.73
CA GLU A 63 32.90 -5.40 4.79
C GLU A 63 33.31 -5.83 6.20
N ALA A 64 32.79 -5.15 7.22
CA ALA A 64 33.00 -5.50 8.63
C ALA A 64 32.19 -6.71 9.10
N GLY A 65 31.27 -7.26 8.26
CA GLY A 65 30.40 -8.38 8.63
C GLY A 65 29.30 -8.02 9.65
N SER A 66 28.97 -6.73 9.81
CA SER A 66 28.02 -6.22 10.79
C SER A 66 26.72 -5.68 10.17
N GLY A 67 26.43 -6.03 8.91
CA GLY A 67 25.25 -5.57 8.16
C GLY A 67 23.93 -6.13 8.67
N GLY A 68 22.86 -5.32 8.56
CA GLY A 68 21.48 -5.68 8.89
C GLY A 68 20.77 -6.45 7.75
N ASP A 69 19.50 -6.80 7.98
CA ASP A 69 18.69 -7.57 7.02
C ASP A 69 18.43 -6.82 5.69
N LEU A 70 18.49 -5.50 5.67
CA LEU A 70 18.30 -4.65 4.48
C LEU A 70 19.56 -3.86 4.14
N GLU A 71 20.73 -4.31 4.59
CA GLU A 71 21.97 -3.59 4.41
C GLU A 71 22.25 -3.28 2.94
N GLY A 72 22.34 -1.99 2.62
CA GLY A 72 22.64 -1.51 1.28
C GLY A 72 21.48 -1.59 0.29
N ILE A 73 20.28 -1.99 0.69
CA ILE A 73 19.13 -2.14 -0.20
C ILE A 73 18.44 -0.80 -0.47
N PRO A 74 18.31 -0.36 -1.75
CA PRO A 74 17.71 0.92 -2.11
C PRO A 74 16.19 0.86 -2.06
N LEU A 75 15.55 1.66 -1.18
CA LEU A 75 14.12 1.71 -0.96
C LEU A 75 13.51 3.06 -1.36
N GLY A 76 12.26 3.02 -1.83
CA GLY A 76 11.41 4.20 -1.97
C GLY A 76 10.47 4.36 -0.78
N ILE A 77 10.27 5.59 -0.31
CA ILE A 77 9.46 5.88 0.88
C ILE A 77 8.22 6.69 0.48
N LYS A 78 7.03 6.12 0.64
CA LYS A 78 5.77 6.84 0.35
C LYS A 78 5.73 8.18 1.12
N ASP A 79 5.31 9.26 0.46
CA ASP A 79 5.41 10.62 1.02
C ASP A 79 4.42 10.93 2.16
N LEU A 80 3.90 9.91 2.82
CA LEU A 80 3.19 9.99 4.10
C LEU A 80 4.08 9.70 5.32
N PHE A 81 5.22 9.04 5.12
CA PHE A 81 6.12 8.70 6.22
C PHE A 81 7.03 9.89 6.51
N CYS A 82 6.93 10.47 7.70
CA CYS A 82 7.87 11.46 8.18
C CYS A 82 9.28 10.88 8.14
N THR A 83 10.15 11.52 7.36
CA THR A 83 11.55 11.15 7.17
C THR A 83 12.41 12.34 7.59
N LYS A 84 13.22 12.16 8.62
CA LYS A 84 14.00 13.27 9.22
C LYS A 84 14.87 13.97 8.19
N GLY A 85 14.71 15.29 8.10
CA GLY A 85 15.50 16.13 7.20
C GLY A 85 15.16 15.97 5.71
N ILE A 86 14.05 15.30 5.35
CA ILE A 86 13.56 15.17 3.98
C ILE A 86 12.12 15.68 3.93
N ALA A 87 11.79 16.54 2.97
CA ALA A 87 10.46 17.08 2.80
C ALA A 87 9.40 15.94 2.76
N THR A 88 8.32 16.11 3.51
CA THR A 88 7.22 15.15 3.61
C THR A 88 5.90 15.91 3.50
N THR A 89 5.22 15.75 2.37
CA THR A 89 4.11 16.62 1.99
C THR A 89 2.75 15.93 1.96
N ALA A 90 2.70 14.60 2.10
CA ALA A 90 1.48 13.81 1.81
C ALA A 90 0.91 14.12 0.41
N CYS A 91 1.74 14.52 -0.53
CA CYS A 91 1.39 15.01 -1.87
C CYS A 91 0.32 16.11 -1.85
N SER A 92 0.35 16.99 -0.84
CA SER A 92 -0.57 18.11 -0.63
C SER A 92 0.18 19.44 -0.58
N LYS A 93 -0.45 20.48 -1.14
CA LYS A 93 0.09 21.85 -1.05
C LYS A 93 0.09 22.39 0.38
N ILE A 94 -0.76 21.88 1.27
CA ILE A 94 -0.86 22.34 2.66
C ILE A 94 0.38 22.02 3.49
N LEU A 95 1.10 20.94 3.11
CA LEU A 95 2.37 20.55 3.75
C LEU A 95 3.60 20.89 2.92
N GLN A 96 3.44 21.69 1.85
CA GLN A 96 4.59 22.12 1.05
C GLN A 96 5.61 22.85 1.92
N GLY A 97 6.87 22.40 1.87
CA GLY A 97 7.97 22.94 2.69
C GLY A 97 8.09 22.33 4.08
N PHE A 98 7.21 21.43 4.48
CA PHE A 98 7.35 20.74 5.76
C PHE A 98 8.48 19.71 5.73
N VAL A 99 9.49 19.91 6.57
CA VAL A 99 10.62 18.99 6.77
C VAL A 99 10.54 18.44 8.19
N PRO A 100 10.21 17.17 8.38
CA PRO A 100 10.09 16.57 9.70
C PRO A 100 11.42 16.60 10.48
N PRO A 101 11.42 16.97 11.78
CA PRO A 101 12.60 16.87 12.63
C PRO A 101 12.82 15.47 13.21
N TYR A 102 11.95 14.49 12.86
CA TYR A 102 11.95 13.13 13.39
C TYR A 102 11.63 12.10 12.30
N GLU A 103 12.01 10.86 12.56
CA GLU A 103 11.63 9.69 11.76
C GLU A 103 10.28 9.11 12.19
N SER A 104 9.49 8.62 11.23
CA SER A 104 8.45 7.66 11.56
C SER A 104 9.07 6.38 12.13
N THR A 105 8.33 5.64 12.95
CA THR A 105 8.84 4.37 13.49
C THR A 105 9.20 3.39 12.38
N VAL A 106 8.41 3.33 11.31
CA VAL A 106 8.68 2.45 10.17
C VAL A 106 9.99 2.84 9.46
N THR A 107 10.20 4.14 9.16
CA THR A 107 11.44 4.59 8.51
C THR A 107 12.66 4.41 9.41
N ALA A 108 12.52 4.67 10.72
CA ALA A 108 13.59 4.43 11.69
C ALA A 108 14.01 2.95 11.73
N LYS A 109 13.05 2.02 11.69
CA LYS A 109 13.33 0.57 11.67
C LYS A 109 14.00 0.14 10.38
N LEU A 110 13.56 0.64 9.22
CA LEU A 110 14.17 0.33 7.92
C LEU A 110 15.62 0.85 7.85
N LEU A 111 15.88 2.07 8.36
CA LEU A 111 17.24 2.61 8.47
C LEU A 111 18.11 1.78 9.42
N ALA A 112 17.57 1.37 10.56
CA ALA A 112 18.28 0.50 11.51
C ALA A 112 18.60 -0.88 10.92
N ALA A 113 17.80 -1.38 9.97
CA ALA A 113 18.06 -2.60 9.21
C ALA A 113 19.08 -2.38 8.07
N GLY A 114 19.57 -1.17 7.85
CA GLY A 114 20.61 -0.82 6.88
C GLY A 114 20.10 -0.39 5.50
N ALA A 115 18.80 -0.10 5.34
CA ALA A 115 18.25 0.34 4.06
C ALA A 115 18.74 1.73 3.64
N ASN A 116 18.86 1.94 2.34
CA ASN A 116 19.19 3.22 1.71
C ASN A 116 17.92 3.86 1.13
N PHE A 117 17.64 5.13 1.43
CA PHE A 117 16.45 5.82 0.96
C PHE A 117 16.74 6.65 -0.29
N LEU A 118 16.08 6.28 -1.40
CA LEU A 118 16.23 6.96 -2.69
C LEU A 118 15.40 8.25 -2.78
N GLY A 119 14.35 8.39 -1.95
CA GLY A 119 13.47 9.55 -1.96
C GLY A 119 12.04 9.25 -1.54
N LYS A 120 11.16 10.24 -1.77
CA LYS A 120 9.74 10.22 -1.40
C LYS A 120 8.87 9.95 -2.62
N LEU A 121 7.97 8.96 -2.48
CA LEU A 121 7.14 8.45 -3.55
C LEU A 121 5.76 9.12 -3.59
N ASN A 122 5.28 9.34 -4.80
CA ASN A 122 4.00 9.97 -5.12
C ASN A 122 2.81 9.15 -4.60
N LEU A 123 1.72 9.84 -4.25
CA LEU A 123 0.50 9.21 -3.75
C LEU A 123 -0.72 10.12 -4.02
N ASP A 124 -1.93 9.59 -3.90
CA ASP A 124 -3.12 10.43 -3.79
C ASP A 124 -3.03 11.32 -2.56
N GLU A 125 -3.41 12.58 -2.67
CA GLU A 125 -3.31 13.58 -1.59
C GLU A 125 -3.87 13.04 -0.25
N PHE A 126 -3.07 13.02 0.82
CA PHE A 126 -3.40 12.45 2.14
C PHE A 126 -3.91 11.00 2.10
N ALA A 127 -3.46 10.22 1.13
CA ALA A 127 -3.94 8.85 0.85
C ALA A 127 -5.45 8.79 0.49
N MET A 128 -6.04 9.88 0.02
CA MET A 128 -7.45 10.00 -0.34
C MET A 128 -7.64 9.90 -1.85
N GLY A 129 -7.69 8.68 -2.36
CA GLY A 129 -7.90 8.37 -3.76
C GLY A 129 -7.66 6.90 -4.06
N GLY A 130 -7.87 6.50 -5.31
CA GLY A 130 -7.69 5.13 -5.80
C GLY A 130 -6.96 5.05 -7.13
N SER A 131 -6.42 6.18 -7.64
CA SER A 131 -5.78 6.25 -8.97
C SER A 131 -4.47 7.03 -8.99
N ASN A 132 -4.11 7.70 -7.90
CA ASN A 132 -3.01 8.67 -7.78
C ASN A 132 -3.23 9.97 -8.60
N GLU A 133 -4.45 10.22 -9.07
CA GLU A 133 -4.75 11.44 -9.83
C GLU A 133 -5.02 12.66 -8.93
N THR A 134 -5.17 12.48 -7.61
CA THR A 134 -5.44 13.57 -6.67
C THR A 134 -4.18 14.23 -6.12
N SER A 135 -3.00 13.72 -6.47
CA SER A 135 -1.70 14.29 -6.06
C SER A 135 -1.55 15.75 -6.50
N ALA A 136 -1.06 16.60 -5.60
CA ALA A 136 -0.70 17.98 -5.92
C ALA A 136 0.47 18.09 -6.92
N PHE A 137 1.22 17.00 -7.13
CA PHE A 137 2.36 16.90 -8.06
C PHE A 137 1.98 16.23 -9.38
N GLY A 138 0.70 15.97 -9.62
CA GLY A 138 0.21 15.20 -10.77
C GLY A 138 0.25 13.68 -10.56
N PRO A 139 -0.37 12.91 -11.46
CA PRO A 139 -0.49 11.47 -11.33
C PRO A 139 0.84 10.74 -11.55
N ALA A 140 1.05 9.63 -10.83
CA ALA A 140 2.05 8.64 -11.20
C ALA A 140 1.51 7.81 -12.38
N VAL A 141 2.37 7.57 -13.38
CA VAL A 141 2.04 6.79 -14.58
C VAL A 141 2.40 5.33 -14.37
N ASN A 142 1.49 4.45 -14.75
CA ASN A 142 1.70 3.01 -14.68
C ASN A 142 2.77 2.57 -15.70
N PRO A 143 3.80 1.80 -15.30
CA PRO A 143 4.85 1.32 -16.22
C PRO A 143 4.34 0.40 -17.35
N TRP A 144 3.14 -0.13 -17.26
CA TRP A 144 2.49 -0.92 -18.30
C TRP A 144 1.81 -0.07 -19.39
N SER A 145 1.86 1.25 -19.26
CA SER A 145 1.35 2.18 -20.27
C SER A 145 2.08 2.01 -21.60
N LYS A 146 1.32 2.06 -22.70
CA LYS A 146 1.84 2.06 -24.07
C LYS A 146 1.49 3.39 -24.74
N ASP A 147 0.45 3.39 -25.57
CA ASP A 147 0.02 4.57 -26.34
C ASP A 147 -0.73 5.59 -25.48
N VAL A 148 -1.41 5.12 -24.42
CA VAL A 148 -2.19 5.96 -23.51
C VAL A 148 -1.65 5.80 -22.10
N PRO A 149 -1.40 6.91 -21.35
CA PRO A 149 -0.95 6.84 -19.99
C PRO A 149 -2.05 6.25 -19.10
N LEU A 150 -1.72 5.22 -18.34
CA LEU A 150 -2.61 4.51 -17.42
C LEU A 150 -2.34 4.93 -15.99
N VAL A 151 -3.36 4.84 -15.14
CA VAL A 151 -3.24 5.06 -13.70
C VAL A 151 -2.38 3.98 -13.05
N ALA A 152 -1.54 4.36 -12.11
CA ALA A 152 -0.76 3.43 -11.31
C ALA A 152 -1.61 2.76 -10.19
N GLY A 153 -2.85 3.22 -10.04
CA GLY A 153 -3.66 2.89 -8.87
C GLY A 153 -3.31 3.77 -7.67
N GLY A 154 -4.02 3.59 -6.58
CA GLY A 154 -3.84 4.43 -5.39
C GLY A 154 -4.36 3.82 -4.09
N SER A 155 -3.99 4.49 -3.02
CA SER A 155 -3.23 5.75 -2.94
C SER A 155 -1.72 5.59 -3.08
N SER A 156 -1.13 4.38 -2.98
CA SER A 156 0.33 4.16 -3.09
C SER A 156 0.78 3.97 -4.55
N GLY A 157 0.28 4.80 -5.48
CA GLY A 157 0.53 4.64 -6.92
C GLY A 157 2.01 4.82 -7.28
N GLY A 158 2.67 5.87 -6.78
CA GLY A 158 4.10 6.08 -6.98
C GLY A 158 4.95 4.93 -6.43
N SER A 159 4.55 4.34 -5.29
CA SER A 159 5.25 3.19 -4.69
C SER A 159 5.16 1.96 -5.62
N ALA A 160 3.98 1.63 -6.11
CA ALA A 160 3.79 0.50 -7.00
C ALA A 160 4.47 0.72 -8.36
N ALA A 161 4.35 1.91 -8.93
CA ALA A 161 5.00 2.28 -10.19
C ALA A 161 6.54 2.23 -10.08
N ALA A 162 7.12 2.76 -9.00
CA ALA A 162 8.57 2.74 -8.79
C ALA A 162 9.12 1.31 -8.68
N VAL A 163 8.45 0.43 -7.94
CA VAL A 163 8.86 -0.98 -7.82
C VAL A 163 8.72 -1.69 -9.17
N ALA A 164 7.59 -1.55 -9.86
CA ALA A 164 7.34 -2.19 -11.16
C ALA A 164 8.35 -1.73 -12.22
N ALA A 165 8.74 -0.46 -12.20
CA ALA A 165 9.71 0.12 -13.11
C ALA A 165 11.17 -0.14 -12.72
N GLY A 166 11.45 -0.77 -11.58
CA GLY A 166 12.81 -0.96 -11.07
C GLY A 166 13.49 0.34 -10.63
N MET A 167 12.74 1.36 -10.21
CA MET A 167 13.28 2.61 -9.65
C MET A 167 13.61 2.52 -8.15
N CYS A 168 13.25 1.42 -7.52
CA CYS A 168 13.68 0.99 -6.18
C CYS A 168 13.52 -0.53 -6.07
N ALA A 169 14.21 -1.13 -5.10
CA ALA A 169 14.11 -2.57 -4.86
C ALA A 169 12.76 -2.95 -4.26
N ALA A 170 12.28 -2.14 -3.32
CA ALA A 170 10.96 -2.18 -2.72
C ALA A 170 10.56 -0.79 -2.22
N ALA A 171 9.29 -0.64 -1.83
CA ALA A 171 8.76 0.61 -1.33
C ALA A 171 7.88 0.42 -0.10
N THR A 172 7.75 1.48 0.71
CA THR A 172 6.70 1.56 1.71
C THR A 172 5.38 1.97 1.07
N GLY A 173 4.28 1.44 1.57
CA GLY A 173 2.92 1.85 1.26
C GLY A 173 2.08 2.02 2.52
N THR A 174 0.89 2.59 2.36
CA THR A 174 -0.16 2.58 3.37
C THR A 174 -1.46 2.10 2.76
N ASP A 175 -2.27 1.38 3.52
CA ASP A 175 -3.54 0.82 3.06
C ASP A 175 -4.62 1.09 4.10
N THR A 176 -5.57 1.94 3.73
CA THR A 176 -6.75 2.29 4.52
C THR A 176 -7.99 1.57 4.00
N GLY A 177 -8.12 1.45 2.68
CA GLY A 177 -9.23 0.77 2.01
C GLY A 177 -8.81 -0.21 0.91
N GLY A 178 -7.52 -0.20 0.52
CA GLY A 178 -7.00 -0.97 -0.60
C GLY A 178 -5.68 -0.40 -1.12
N SER A 179 -5.18 0.66 -0.49
CA SER A 179 -4.12 1.54 -1.06
C SER A 179 -2.70 0.97 -1.12
N ILE A 180 -2.46 -0.27 -0.73
CA ILE A 180 -1.29 -1.09 -1.07
C ILE A 180 -1.69 -2.12 -2.12
N ARG A 181 -2.78 -2.84 -1.86
CA ARG A 181 -3.20 -4.02 -2.62
C ARG A 181 -3.64 -3.67 -4.03
N GLN A 182 -4.48 -2.65 -4.18
CA GLN A 182 -5.02 -2.23 -5.48
C GLN A 182 -3.92 -1.69 -6.43
N PRO A 183 -3.05 -0.73 -6.05
CA PRO A 183 -1.98 -0.29 -6.93
C PRO A 183 -0.95 -1.40 -7.22
N SER A 184 -0.74 -2.34 -6.30
CA SER A 184 0.09 -3.52 -6.56
C SER A 184 -0.52 -4.39 -7.67
N ALA A 185 -1.83 -4.63 -7.66
CA ALA A 185 -2.53 -5.35 -8.72
C ALA A 185 -2.41 -4.62 -10.07
N PHE A 186 -2.59 -3.30 -10.10
CA PHE A 186 -2.54 -2.50 -11.32
C PHE A 186 -1.15 -2.41 -11.94
N CYS A 187 -0.10 -2.37 -11.11
CA CYS A 187 1.29 -2.29 -11.57
C CYS A 187 1.97 -3.66 -11.71
N GLY A 188 1.30 -4.77 -11.40
CA GLY A 188 1.86 -6.12 -11.53
C GLY A 188 3.02 -6.37 -10.56
N VAL A 189 2.89 -5.93 -9.31
CA VAL A 189 3.82 -6.16 -8.21
C VAL A 189 3.10 -6.76 -7.02
N THR A 190 3.83 -7.19 -6.01
CA THR A 190 3.27 -7.79 -4.79
C THR A 190 3.21 -6.76 -3.67
N GLY A 191 2.10 -6.73 -2.92
CA GLY A 191 1.96 -5.83 -1.77
C GLY A 191 1.11 -6.43 -0.68
N ILE A 192 1.52 -6.26 0.58
CA ILE A 192 0.77 -6.75 1.73
C ILE A 192 0.35 -5.61 2.64
N LYS A 193 -0.95 -5.56 2.95
CA LYS A 193 -1.48 -4.86 4.11
C LYS A 193 -1.47 -5.85 5.29
N PRO A 194 -0.60 -5.68 6.28
CA PRO A 194 -0.61 -6.55 7.45
C PRO A 194 -1.84 -6.29 8.33
N THR A 195 -1.98 -7.05 9.39
CA THR A 195 -2.99 -6.84 10.42
C THR A 195 -2.90 -5.42 10.99
N TYR A 196 -4.04 -4.79 11.24
CA TYR A 196 -4.08 -3.47 11.88
C TYR A 196 -3.30 -3.48 13.21
N GLY A 197 -2.39 -2.53 13.38
CA GLY A 197 -1.49 -2.46 14.53
C GLY A 197 -0.22 -3.31 14.44
N ARG A 198 -0.01 -4.09 13.38
CA ARG A 198 1.25 -4.85 13.16
C ARG A 198 2.44 -3.93 12.94
N CYS A 199 2.27 -2.83 12.21
CA CYS A 199 3.24 -1.76 12.07
C CYS A 199 2.73 -0.51 12.79
N SER A 200 3.63 0.23 13.46
CA SER A 200 3.31 1.50 14.11
C SER A 200 2.86 2.56 13.09
N ARG A 201 1.91 3.39 13.50
CA ARG A 201 1.45 4.58 12.76
C ARG A 201 2.18 5.86 13.20
N TYR A 202 3.06 5.80 14.21
CA TYR A 202 3.79 6.98 14.66
C TYR A 202 4.64 7.57 13.54
N GLY A 203 4.45 8.86 13.27
CA GLY A 203 5.12 9.58 12.19
C GLY A 203 4.55 9.29 10.80
N ILE A 204 3.40 8.62 10.67
CA ILE A 204 2.64 8.51 9.44
C ILE A 204 1.57 9.59 9.43
N ILE A 205 1.49 10.38 8.36
CA ILE A 205 0.46 11.39 8.18
C ILE A 205 -0.89 10.68 8.03
N ALA A 206 -1.82 10.94 8.97
CA ALA A 206 -3.04 10.18 9.09
C ALA A 206 -4.11 10.56 8.05
N PHE A 207 -4.77 9.55 7.50
CA PHE A 207 -6.05 9.66 6.82
C PHE A 207 -7.19 9.23 7.78
N ALA A 208 -7.30 7.95 8.08
CA ALA A 208 -8.34 7.39 8.95
C ALA A 208 -7.71 6.51 10.05
N SER A 209 -7.68 7.03 11.27
CA SER A 209 -6.89 6.47 12.38
C SER A 209 -7.23 5.04 12.74
N SER A 210 -8.48 4.60 12.55
CA SER A 210 -8.91 3.23 12.86
C SER A 210 -8.71 2.24 11.70
N LEU A 211 -8.16 2.69 10.57
CA LEU A 211 -8.02 1.91 9.33
C LEU A 211 -6.61 1.95 8.75
N ASP A 212 -5.89 3.06 8.90
CA ASP A 212 -4.55 3.26 8.31
C ASP A 212 -3.57 2.20 8.77
N GLN A 213 -2.92 1.54 7.81
CA GLN A 213 -1.90 0.53 8.09
C GLN A 213 -0.74 0.65 7.11
N ALA A 214 0.48 0.68 7.63
CA ALA A 214 1.70 0.59 6.83
C ALA A 214 1.97 -0.85 6.38
N GLY A 215 2.54 -1.00 5.19
CA GLY A 215 3.01 -2.28 4.67
C GLY A 215 3.92 -2.10 3.47
N PRO A 216 4.61 -3.15 3.03
CA PRO A 216 5.51 -3.12 1.88
C PRO A 216 4.81 -3.35 0.55
N ILE A 217 5.44 -2.81 -0.50
CA ILE A 217 5.23 -3.16 -1.91
C ILE A 217 6.59 -3.58 -2.46
N ALA A 218 6.67 -4.75 -3.08
CA ALA A 218 7.91 -5.33 -3.57
C ALA A 218 7.69 -6.15 -4.85
N LYS A 219 8.77 -6.67 -5.43
CA LYS A 219 8.71 -7.43 -6.68
C LYS A 219 8.03 -8.79 -6.50
N ASP A 220 8.22 -9.42 -5.37
CA ASP A 220 7.73 -10.77 -5.07
C ASP A 220 7.32 -10.93 -3.59
N VAL A 221 6.74 -12.09 -3.29
CA VAL A 221 6.26 -12.47 -1.96
C VAL A 221 7.41 -12.51 -0.95
N ARG A 222 8.60 -12.98 -1.34
CA ARG A 222 9.76 -13.09 -0.45
C ARG A 222 10.28 -11.71 -0.05
N ASP A 223 10.37 -10.79 -0.98
CA ASP A 223 10.80 -9.42 -0.70
C ASP A 223 9.80 -8.70 0.22
N CYS A 224 8.49 -8.95 0.05
CA CYS A 224 7.46 -8.49 0.99
C CYS A 224 7.65 -9.07 2.40
N ALA A 225 8.05 -10.33 2.52
CA ALA A 225 8.33 -10.98 3.80
C ALA A 225 9.52 -10.33 4.52
N ILE A 226 10.62 -10.10 3.78
CA ILE A 226 11.82 -9.41 4.28
C ILE A 226 11.46 -7.99 4.75
N MET A 227 10.74 -7.24 3.93
CA MET A 227 10.34 -5.86 4.24
C MET A 227 9.42 -5.81 5.46
N LEU A 228 8.38 -6.65 5.51
CA LEU A 228 7.41 -6.62 6.62
C LEU A 228 8.06 -6.98 7.95
N LYS A 229 8.96 -7.96 7.99
CA LYS A 229 9.74 -8.31 9.18
C LYS A 229 10.45 -7.09 9.77
N ASN A 230 11.03 -6.26 8.91
CA ASN A 230 11.79 -5.08 9.31
C ASN A 230 10.94 -3.82 9.56
N MET A 231 9.68 -3.80 9.13
CA MET A 231 8.73 -2.70 9.39
C MET A 231 7.90 -2.92 10.66
N ALA A 232 7.58 -4.18 10.98
CA ALA A 232 6.64 -4.58 12.00
C ALA A 232 7.21 -4.49 13.43
N GLY A 233 6.30 -4.54 14.41
CA GLY A 233 6.61 -4.67 15.84
C GLY A 233 6.04 -3.56 16.70
N HIS A 234 5.96 -3.84 18.01
CA HIS A 234 5.35 -2.96 18.98
C HIS A 234 6.09 -1.62 19.13
N ASP A 235 5.33 -0.56 19.26
CA ASP A 235 5.81 0.79 19.48
C ASP A 235 4.97 1.50 20.57
N VAL A 236 5.61 1.90 21.65
CA VAL A 236 4.97 2.64 22.75
C VAL A 236 4.42 4.01 22.35
N LYS A 237 4.86 4.56 21.22
CA LYS A 237 4.40 5.85 20.68
C LYS A 237 3.07 5.74 19.92
N ASP A 238 2.60 4.52 19.60
CA ASP A 238 1.31 4.25 18.97
C ASP A 238 0.47 3.35 19.87
N SER A 239 -0.56 3.90 20.49
CA SER A 239 -1.47 3.19 21.38
C SER A 239 -2.20 2.00 20.75
N THR A 240 -2.26 1.94 19.41
CA THR A 240 -2.88 0.83 18.68
C THR A 240 -1.87 -0.22 18.22
N SER A 241 -0.58 0.01 18.45
CA SER A 241 0.48 -0.92 18.08
C SER A 241 0.38 -2.21 18.90
N ALA A 242 0.27 -3.33 18.20
CA ALA A 242 0.07 -4.65 18.83
C ALA A 242 1.36 -5.17 19.46
N LYS A 243 1.22 -5.89 20.57
CA LYS A 243 2.35 -6.52 21.29
C LYS A 243 2.70 -7.92 20.76
N ASN A 244 2.01 -8.38 19.72
CA ASN A 244 2.26 -9.67 19.10
C ASN A 244 3.69 -9.74 18.57
N MET A 245 4.39 -10.84 18.85
CA MET A 245 5.72 -11.11 18.31
C MET A 245 5.70 -11.05 16.78
N VAL A 246 6.76 -10.54 16.18
CA VAL A 246 6.95 -10.52 14.73
C VAL A 246 7.64 -11.81 14.32
N PRO A 247 7.00 -12.67 13.53
CA PRO A 247 7.61 -13.89 13.03
C PRO A 247 8.69 -13.58 11.98
N ASP A 248 9.53 -14.57 11.72
CA ASP A 248 10.39 -14.57 10.53
C ASP A 248 9.60 -15.12 9.35
N PHE A 249 8.98 -14.23 8.60
CA PHE A 249 8.07 -14.58 7.51
C PHE A 249 8.78 -15.31 6.34
N GLU A 250 10.11 -15.20 6.21
CA GLU A 250 10.84 -15.96 5.19
C GLU A 250 10.80 -17.47 5.45
N LYS A 251 10.67 -17.91 6.71
CA LYS A 251 10.71 -19.34 7.09
C LYS A 251 9.53 -20.15 6.59
N VAL A 252 8.40 -19.52 6.31
CA VAL A 252 7.20 -20.21 5.85
C VAL A 252 7.06 -20.26 4.32
N LEU A 253 7.96 -19.58 3.59
CA LEU A 253 7.92 -19.51 2.13
C LEU A 253 8.31 -20.85 1.51
N GLY A 254 7.60 -21.26 0.46
CA GLY A 254 7.80 -22.56 -0.20
C GLY A 254 7.38 -23.76 0.65
N GLY A 255 6.72 -23.54 1.79
CA GLY A 255 6.16 -24.59 2.65
C GLY A 255 5.00 -25.35 1.98
N ASP A 256 4.79 -26.58 2.42
CA ASP A 256 3.73 -27.45 1.93
C ASP A 256 2.34 -26.88 2.29
N ILE A 257 1.47 -26.71 1.29
CA ILE A 257 0.09 -26.22 1.44
C ILE A 257 -0.95 -27.33 1.36
N ARG A 258 -0.55 -28.61 1.33
CA ARG A 258 -1.50 -29.74 1.30
C ARG A 258 -2.43 -29.70 2.50
N GLY A 259 -3.73 -29.78 2.22
CA GLY A 259 -4.77 -29.70 3.23
C GLY A 259 -5.13 -28.29 3.71
N LEU A 260 -4.41 -27.24 3.29
CA LEU A 260 -4.76 -25.85 3.57
C LEU A 260 -6.13 -25.54 2.94
N ARG A 261 -7.06 -25.00 3.72
CA ARG A 261 -8.42 -24.69 3.27
C ARG A 261 -8.47 -23.26 2.74
N ILE A 262 -8.80 -23.12 1.46
CA ILE A 262 -8.91 -21.85 0.75
C ILE A 262 -10.37 -21.47 0.62
N GLY A 263 -10.83 -20.44 1.29
CA GLY A 263 -12.20 -19.94 1.23
C GLY A 263 -12.47 -19.15 -0.05
N ILE A 264 -13.55 -19.43 -0.73
CA ILE A 264 -14.06 -18.66 -1.88
C ILE A 264 -15.39 -18.03 -1.46
N PRO A 265 -15.47 -16.71 -1.24
CA PRO A 265 -16.70 -16.05 -0.82
C PRO A 265 -17.66 -15.88 -1.99
N LYS A 266 -18.87 -16.43 -1.87
CA LYS A 266 -19.88 -16.37 -2.95
C LYS A 266 -20.34 -14.93 -3.27
N GLU A 267 -20.32 -14.04 -2.28
CA GLU A 267 -20.74 -12.64 -2.42
C GLU A 267 -19.75 -11.78 -3.21
N TYR A 268 -18.53 -12.28 -3.44
CA TYR A 268 -17.52 -11.59 -4.27
C TYR A 268 -17.64 -11.90 -5.76
N ARG A 269 -18.69 -12.65 -6.16
CA ARG A 269 -19.10 -12.86 -7.56
C ARG A 269 -20.41 -12.12 -7.85
N PRO A 270 -20.44 -10.77 -7.81
CA PRO A 270 -21.65 -10.01 -8.15
C PRO A 270 -22.00 -10.20 -9.62
N ALA A 271 -23.27 -10.00 -9.95
CA ALA A 271 -23.68 -9.87 -11.33
C ALA A 271 -22.91 -8.72 -12.00
N GLY A 272 -22.27 -8.99 -13.15
CA GLY A 272 -21.43 -8.01 -13.85
C GLY A 272 -19.96 -8.00 -13.46
N LEU A 273 -19.48 -8.94 -12.65
CA LEU A 273 -18.04 -9.14 -12.48
C LEU A 273 -17.42 -9.43 -13.87
N ASN A 274 -16.31 -8.72 -14.15
CA ASN A 274 -15.57 -8.92 -15.40
C ASN A 274 -15.19 -10.40 -15.58
N GLU A 275 -15.54 -10.97 -16.74
CA GLU A 275 -15.33 -12.40 -17.04
C GLU A 275 -13.87 -12.83 -17.01
N GLU A 276 -12.94 -11.96 -17.44
CA GLU A 276 -11.51 -12.25 -17.38
C GLU A 276 -11.03 -12.34 -15.91
N ILE A 277 -11.53 -11.45 -15.04
CA ILE A 277 -11.19 -11.47 -13.62
C ILE A 277 -11.77 -12.72 -12.96
N ALA A 278 -13.01 -13.09 -13.29
CA ALA A 278 -13.63 -14.32 -12.80
C ALA A 278 -12.83 -15.57 -13.23
N ALA A 279 -12.42 -15.63 -14.51
CA ALA A 279 -11.62 -16.74 -15.05
C ALA A 279 -10.23 -16.83 -14.38
N TYR A 280 -9.57 -15.68 -14.14
CA TYR A 280 -8.29 -15.68 -13.42
C TYR A 280 -8.44 -16.05 -11.94
N TRP A 281 -9.57 -15.73 -11.31
CA TRP A 281 -9.87 -16.18 -9.95
C TRP A 281 -10.04 -17.70 -9.90
N ASP A 282 -10.81 -18.28 -10.81
CA ASP A 282 -10.95 -19.74 -10.92
C ASP A 282 -9.61 -20.42 -11.20
N LYS A 283 -8.80 -19.85 -12.09
CA LYS A 283 -7.44 -20.32 -12.37
C LYS A 283 -6.55 -20.27 -11.13
N ALA A 284 -6.60 -19.19 -10.34
CA ALA A 284 -5.82 -19.08 -9.10
C ALA A 284 -6.24 -20.11 -8.05
N ALA A 285 -7.54 -20.37 -7.93
CA ALA A 285 -8.07 -21.43 -7.06
C ALA A 285 -7.55 -22.82 -7.50
N ALA A 286 -7.64 -23.14 -8.79
CA ALA A 286 -7.12 -24.39 -9.35
C ALA A 286 -5.60 -24.54 -9.12
N MET A 287 -4.81 -23.48 -9.30
CA MET A 287 -3.36 -23.50 -9.03
C MET A 287 -3.02 -23.87 -7.58
N LEU A 288 -3.84 -23.46 -6.61
CA LEU A 288 -3.65 -23.82 -5.20
C LEU A 288 -4.14 -25.26 -4.94
N GLU A 289 -5.25 -25.66 -5.57
CA GLU A 289 -5.78 -27.04 -5.48
C GLU A 289 -4.82 -28.06 -6.06
N ASP A 290 -4.17 -27.79 -7.20
CA ASP A 290 -3.12 -28.62 -7.81
C ASP A 290 -1.93 -28.87 -6.89
N GLN A 291 -1.69 -27.97 -5.92
CA GLN A 291 -0.67 -28.12 -4.88
C GLN A 291 -1.20 -28.76 -3.59
N GLY A 292 -2.44 -29.30 -3.64
CA GLY A 292 -3.05 -30.07 -2.56
C GLY A 292 -3.84 -29.26 -1.53
N ALA A 293 -4.08 -27.97 -1.77
CA ALA A 293 -5.02 -27.20 -0.98
C ALA A 293 -6.46 -27.66 -1.22
N ARG A 294 -7.38 -27.32 -0.33
CA ARG A 294 -8.82 -27.64 -0.45
C ARG A 294 -9.62 -26.38 -0.65
N ILE A 295 -10.38 -26.30 -1.73
CA ILE A 295 -11.26 -25.17 -1.99
C ILE A 295 -12.56 -25.34 -1.20
N VAL A 296 -12.97 -24.29 -0.47
CA VAL A 296 -14.17 -24.28 0.39
C VAL A 296 -15.00 -23.04 0.06
N ASN A 297 -16.30 -23.24 -0.18
CA ASN A 297 -17.19 -22.08 -0.32
C ASN A 297 -17.51 -21.49 1.06
N VAL A 298 -17.35 -20.17 1.18
CA VAL A 298 -17.66 -19.42 2.40
C VAL A 298 -18.64 -18.28 2.09
N SER A 299 -19.22 -17.69 3.13
CA SER A 299 -20.20 -16.60 2.98
C SER A 299 -19.78 -15.39 3.80
N LEU A 300 -19.83 -14.20 3.17
CA LEU A 300 -19.57 -12.90 3.77
C LEU A 300 -20.75 -11.94 3.51
N PRO A 301 -21.94 -12.20 4.09
CA PRO A 301 -23.21 -11.61 3.65
C PRO A 301 -23.29 -10.08 3.87
N HIS A 302 -22.50 -9.52 4.80
CA HIS A 302 -22.48 -8.09 5.07
C HIS A 302 -21.51 -7.31 4.17
N THR A 303 -20.74 -7.96 3.31
CA THR A 303 -19.79 -7.31 2.37
C THR A 303 -20.47 -6.28 1.47
N LYS A 304 -21.73 -6.50 1.10
CA LYS A 304 -22.53 -5.53 0.31
C LYS A 304 -22.65 -4.15 0.96
N TYR A 305 -22.41 -4.03 2.25
CA TYR A 305 -22.44 -2.76 2.99
C TYR A 305 -21.06 -2.16 3.20
N ALA A 306 -19.98 -2.88 2.82
CA ALA A 306 -18.61 -2.50 3.18
C ALA A 306 -18.20 -1.16 2.58
N LEU A 307 -18.51 -0.93 1.30
CA LEU A 307 -18.18 0.30 0.61
C LEU A 307 -18.83 1.52 1.30
N ALA A 308 -20.16 1.48 1.51
CA ALA A 308 -20.87 2.55 2.21
C ALA A 308 -20.35 2.77 3.64
N THR A 309 -20.09 1.69 4.38
CA THR A 309 -19.53 1.76 5.73
C THR A 309 -18.18 2.45 5.75
N TYR A 310 -17.30 2.09 4.81
CA TYR A 310 -15.98 2.69 4.68
C TYR A 310 -16.06 4.19 4.37
N TYR A 311 -16.89 4.59 3.40
CA TYR A 311 -17.03 6.00 3.00
C TYR A 311 -17.84 6.87 3.98
N ILE A 312 -18.34 6.28 5.06
CA ILE A 312 -18.84 7.00 6.24
C ILE A 312 -17.72 7.14 7.28
N ILE A 313 -17.06 6.03 7.65
CA ILE A 313 -16.07 6.02 8.74
C ILE A 313 -14.80 6.79 8.34
N ALA A 314 -14.23 6.52 7.17
CA ALA A 314 -12.96 7.10 6.78
C ALA A 314 -13.03 8.63 6.61
N PRO A 315 -14.04 9.24 5.93
CA PRO A 315 -14.21 10.70 5.90
C PRO A 315 -14.48 11.30 7.28
N ALA A 316 -15.26 10.64 8.16
CA ALA A 316 -15.51 11.10 9.51
C ALA A 316 -14.18 11.25 10.30
N GLU A 317 -13.33 10.23 10.27
CA GLU A 317 -12.02 10.27 10.91
C GLU A 317 -11.07 11.27 10.25
N ALA A 318 -11.12 11.39 8.91
CA ALA A 318 -10.35 12.38 8.16
C ALA A 318 -10.68 13.81 8.56
N SER A 319 -11.96 14.15 8.73
CA SER A 319 -12.36 15.50 9.14
C SER A 319 -11.75 15.91 10.47
N SER A 320 -11.65 14.99 11.43
CA SER A 320 -10.98 15.20 12.71
C SER A 320 -9.45 15.22 12.56
N ASN A 321 -8.88 14.29 11.82
CA ASN A 321 -7.43 14.20 11.64
C ASN A 321 -6.84 15.40 10.92
N LEU A 322 -7.54 15.92 9.91
CA LEU A 322 -7.07 17.03 9.09
C LEU A 322 -7.41 18.42 9.68
N ALA A 323 -8.10 18.48 10.82
CA ALA A 323 -8.37 19.73 11.54
C ALA A 323 -7.08 20.44 11.97
N ARG A 324 -5.99 19.69 12.21
CA ARG A 324 -4.69 20.22 12.65
C ARG A 324 -3.91 20.99 11.59
N TYR A 325 -4.30 20.89 10.32
CA TYR A 325 -3.66 21.60 9.21
C TYR A 325 -4.37 22.93 9.00
N ASP A 326 -4.04 23.91 9.82
CA ASP A 326 -4.70 25.20 9.93
C ASP A 326 -3.78 26.40 9.63
N GLY A 327 -2.50 26.16 9.35
CA GLY A 327 -1.51 27.19 9.07
C GLY A 327 -0.89 27.84 10.31
N VAL A 328 -1.22 27.34 11.54
CA VAL A 328 -0.70 27.93 12.78
C VAL A 328 0.65 27.35 13.18
N ARG A 329 0.80 26.03 13.23
CA ARG A 329 1.98 25.36 13.79
C ARG A 329 2.99 24.92 12.74
N TYR A 330 2.54 24.49 11.57
CA TYR A 330 3.38 23.97 10.49
C TYR A 330 2.59 23.93 9.17
N GLY A 331 3.32 23.73 8.08
CA GLY A 331 2.76 23.70 6.75
C GLY A 331 2.58 25.09 6.15
N LYS A 332 1.82 25.14 5.06
CA LYS A 332 1.51 26.39 4.36
C LYS A 332 0.64 27.29 5.23
N ARG A 333 0.92 28.59 5.21
CA ARG A 333 0.11 29.64 5.81
C ARG A 333 -0.19 30.71 4.79
N ILE A 334 -1.44 31.15 4.72
CA ILE A 334 -1.89 32.28 3.93
C ILE A 334 -2.66 33.20 4.87
N ASP A 335 -2.11 34.39 5.15
CA ASP A 335 -2.72 35.33 6.05
C ASP A 335 -4.00 35.94 5.46
N GLY A 336 -4.82 36.51 6.31
CA GLY A 336 -6.06 37.25 6.01
C GLY A 336 -6.14 38.50 6.89
N GLU A 337 -7.23 39.24 6.78
CA GLU A 337 -7.47 40.41 7.63
C GLU A 337 -7.76 39.97 9.08
N HIS A 338 -8.39 38.82 9.25
CA HIS A 338 -8.72 38.23 10.55
C HIS A 338 -8.24 36.77 10.65
N LEU A 339 -8.26 36.22 11.85
CA LEU A 339 -7.86 34.83 12.11
C LEU A 339 -8.66 33.81 11.30
N GLU A 340 -9.96 34.03 11.15
CA GLU A 340 -10.85 33.17 10.37
C GLU A 340 -10.48 33.17 8.89
N ASP A 341 -10.13 34.33 8.32
CA ASP A 341 -9.66 34.43 6.93
C ASP A 341 -8.39 33.64 6.71
N MET A 342 -7.43 33.70 7.66
CA MET A 342 -6.22 32.91 7.59
C MET A 342 -6.52 31.42 7.52
N TYR A 343 -7.44 30.90 8.33
CA TYR A 343 -7.87 29.47 8.25
C TYR A 343 -8.51 29.16 6.92
N VAL A 344 -9.46 29.97 6.47
CA VAL A 344 -10.17 29.78 5.21
C VAL A 344 -9.21 29.82 4.03
N ASN A 345 -8.38 30.86 3.94
CA ASN A 345 -7.42 31.06 2.85
C ASN A 345 -6.40 29.89 2.78
N THR A 346 -5.83 29.53 3.93
CA THR A 346 -4.84 28.47 4.04
C THR A 346 -5.41 27.13 3.60
N ARG A 347 -6.56 26.73 4.15
CA ARG A 347 -7.17 25.42 3.84
C ARG A 347 -7.75 25.38 2.42
N THR A 348 -8.31 26.48 1.93
CA THR A 348 -8.83 26.57 0.55
C THR A 348 -7.74 26.39 -0.48
N ALA A 349 -6.59 27.05 -0.31
CA ALA A 349 -5.47 26.96 -1.23
C ALA A 349 -4.61 25.71 -1.01
N GLY A 350 -4.59 25.17 0.21
CA GLY A 350 -3.73 24.06 0.62
C GLY A 350 -4.26 22.68 0.28
N PHE A 351 -5.59 22.46 0.40
CA PHE A 351 -6.22 21.17 0.11
C PHE A 351 -6.78 21.07 -1.28
N GLY A 352 -6.60 19.91 -1.91
CA GLY A 352 -7.24 19.54 -3.17
C GLY A 352 -8.74 19.25 -3.03
N ALA A 353 -9.41 19.11 -4.16
CA ALA A 353 -10.86 18.96 -4.23
C ALA A 353 -11.38 17.71 -3.52
N GLU A 354 -10.70 16.56 -3.68
CA GLU A 354 -11.13 15.29 -3.05
C GLU A 354 -10.98 15.34 -1.53
N VAL A 355 -9.88 15.90 -1.02
CA VAL A 355 -9.65 16.07 0.42
C VAL A 355 -10.73 16.97 1.02
N LYS A 356 -11.03 18.11 0.37
CA LYS A 356 -12.11 19.01 0.80
C LYS A 356 -13.47 18.31 0.83
N ARG A 357 -13.79 17.53 -0.21
CA ARG A 357 -15.02 16.73 -0.28
C ARG A 357 -15.14 15.79 0.92
N ARG A 358 -14.07 15.01 1.21
CA ARG A 358 -14.08 14.06 2.34
C ARG A 358 -14.15 14.75 3.69
N ILE A 359 -13.50 15.89 3.88
CA ILE A 359 -13.63 16.69 5.10
C ILE A 359 -15.08 17.14 5.27
N MET A 360 -15.73 17.62 4.22
CA MET A 360 -17.14 18.07 4.28
C MET A 360 -18.08 16.91 4.60
N ILE A 361 -17.94 15.77 3.93
CA ILE A 361 -18.73 14.55 4.22
C ILE A 361 -18.52 14.14 5.69
N GLY A 362 -17.27 14.09 6.15
CA GLY A 362 -16.95 13.70 7.52
C GLY A 362 -17.53 14.65 8.56
N THR A 363 -17.44 15.95 8.33
CA THR A 363 -18.04 16.97 9.20
C THR A 363 -19.55 16.82 9.28
N TYR A 364 -20.20 16.58 8.15
CA TYR A 364 -21.65 16.34 8.11
C TYR A 364 -22.02 15.06 8.90
N VAL A 365 -21.33 13.96 8.67
CA VAL A 365 -21.58 12.68 9.34
C VAL A 365 -21.39 12.76 10.86
N LEU A 366 -20.49 13.62 11.33
CA LEU A 366 -20.21 13.81 12.77
C LEU A 366 -21.07 14.92 13.41
N SER A 367 -21.90 15.65 12.64
CA SER A 367 -22.72 16.74 13.17
C SER A 367 -23.89 16.23 14.03
N ALA A 368 -24.44 17.13 14.85
CA ALA A 368 -25.54 16.83 15.73
C ALA A 368 -26.76 16.30 14.95
N GLY A 369 -27.36 15.22 15.43
CA GLY A 369 -28.48 14.54 14.80
C GLY A 369 -28.12 13.52 13.72
N TYR A 370 -26.89 13.56 13.17
CA TYR A 370 -26.42 12.62 12.16
C TYR A 370 -25.40 11.61 12.69
N TYR A 371 -24.71 11.92 13.77
CA TYR A 371 -23.70 11.05 14.39
C TYR A 371 -24.22 9.64 14.66
N ASP A 372 -25.35 9.51 15.33
CA ASP A 372 -25.97 8.22 15.66
C ASP A 372 -26.48 7.49 14.41
N ALA A 373 -27.12 8.24 13.50
CA ALA A 373 -27.73 7.70 12.30
C ALA A 373 -26.70 7.18 11.28
N TYR A 374 -25.54 7.81 11.19
CA TYR A 374 -24.49 7.46 10.22
C TYR A 374 -23.28 6.82 10.88
N TYR A 375 -22.55 7.56 11.73
CA TYR A 375 -21.25 7.08 12.23
C TYR A 375 -21.39 5.88 13.16
N LEU A 376 -22.24 5.95 14.17
CA LEU A 376 -22.47 4.81 15.07
C LEU A 376 -23.08 3.62 14.33
N LYS A 377 -23.99 3.85 13.41
CA LYS A 377 -24.55 2.79 12.57
C LYS A 377 -23.47 2.12 11.72
N ALA A 378 -22.58 2.89 11.09
CA ALA A 378 -21.46 2.37 10.32
C ALA A 378 -20.49 1.55 11.19
N GLN A 379 -20.20 1.98 12.42
CA GLN A 379 -19.41 1.20 13.36
C GLN A 379 -20.06 -0.15 13.75
N LYS A 380 -21.38 -0.18 13.91
CA LYS A 380 -22.13 -1.43 14.14
C LYS A 380 -22.06 -2.35 12.92
N VAL A 381 -22.21 -1.82 11.71
CA VAL A 381 -22.08 -2.61 10.46
C VAL A 381 -20.64 -3.11 10.27
N ARG A 382 -19.63 -2.29 10.59
CA ARG A 382 -18.23 -2.71 10.60
C ARG A 382 -18.01 -3.96 11.46
N ARG A 383 -18.66 -4.03 12.64
CA ARG A 383 -18.59 -5.20 13.49
C ARG A 383 -19.22 -6.43 12.81
N LEU A 384 -20.36 -6.29 12.16
CA LEU A 384 -21.02 -7.40 11.43
C LEU A 384 -20.13 -7.92 10.29
N ILE A 385 -19.47 -7.01 9.56
CA ILE A 385 -18.50 -7.38 8.51
C ILE A 385 -17.33 -8.18 9.10
N ARG A 386 -16.76 -7.74 10.23
CA ARG A 386 -15.70 -8.48 10.94
C ARG A 386 -16.18 -9.86 11.36
N ASP A 387 -17.38 -9.96 11.93
CA ASP A 387 -17.94 -11.20 12.43
C ASP A 387 -18.24 -12.20 11.28
N ASP A 388 -18.50 -11.74 10.04
CA ASP A 388 -18.57 -12.60 8.85
C ASP A 388 -17.21 -13.29 8.59
N PHE A 389 -16.11 -12.54 8.62
CA PHE A 389 -14.78 -13.12 8.46
C PHE A 389 -14.43 -14.11 9.57
N VAL A 390 -14.79 -13.81 10.83
CA VAL A 390 -14.58 -14.73 11.95
C VAL A 390 -15.26 -16.07 11.68
N ARG A 391 -16.54 -16.07 11.28
CA ARG A 391 -17.27 -17.27 10.92
C ARG A 391 -16.69 -18.00 9.69
N ALA A 392 -16.26 -17.25 8.67
CA ALA A 392 -15.64 -17.83 7.48
C ALA A 392 -14.33 -18.56 7.83
N PHE A 393 -13.53 -17.99 8.73
CA PHE A 393 -12.28 -18.61 9.19
C PHE A 393 -12.45 -19.84 10.11
N GLU A 394 -13.63 -20.18 10.56
CA GLU A 394 -13.92 -21.49 11.17
C GLU A 394 -13.86 -22.60 10.10
N GLN A 395 -14.18 -22.26 8.83
CA GLN A 395 -14.27 -23.19 7.72
C GLN A 395 -13.02 -23.19 6.82
N CYS A 396 -12.24 -22.11 6.80
CA CYS A 396 -11.04 -21.98 5.96
C CYS A 396 -9.87 -21.36 6.73
N ASP A 397 -8.68 -21.44 6.16
CA ASP A 397 -7.45 -20.93 6.76
C ASP A 397 -7.04 -19.59 6.12
N VAL A 398 -7.29 -19.42 4.82
CA VAL A 398 -7.19 -18.15 4.10
C VAL A 398 -8.37 -18.03 3.12
N ILE A 399 -8.63 -16.79 2.68
CA ILE A 399 -9.67 -16.50 1.67
C ILE A 399 -8.98 -15.94 0.44
N LEU A 400 -9.33 -16.46 -0.75
CA LEU A 400 -8.85 -16.01 -2.05
C LEU A 400 -9.94 -15.21 -2.76
N THR A 401 -9.59 -13.99 -3.24
CA THR A 401 -10.50 -13.13 -4.01
C THR A 401 -9.73 -12.34 -5.06
N PRO A 402 -10.41 -11.73 -6.05
CA PRO A 402 -9.80 -10.67 -6.85
C PRO A 402 -9.35 -9.51 -5.94
N THR A 403 -8.31 -8.77 -6.36
CA THR A 403 -7.89 -7.56 -5.66
C THR A 403 -8.72 -6.35 -6.10
N ALA A 404 -8.98 -6.21 -7.39
CA ALA A 404 -9.75 -5.12 -7.98
C ALA A 404 -10.72 -5.64 -9.03
N PRO A 405 -11.84 -4.94 -9.32
CA PRO A 405 -12.84 -5.35 -10.30
C PRO A 405 -12.41 -5.06 -11.74
N THR A 406 -11.33 -4.31 -11.95
CA THR A 406 -10.78 -3.92 -13.25
C THR A 406 -9.26 -4.06 -13.29
N ALA A 407 -8.67 -4.01 -14.48
CA ALA A 407 -7.26 -3.65 -14.67
C ALA A 407 -7.10 -2.12 -14.63
N ALA A 408 -5.85 -1.63 -14.74
CA ALA A 408 -5.56 -0.21 -14.83
C ALA A 408 -6.29 0.43 -16.03
N PHE A 409 -6.80 1.65 -15.83
CA PHE A 409 -7.54 2.45 -16.83
C PHE A 409 -6.77 3.73 -17.18
N ALA A 410 -7.23 4.47 -18.18
CA ALA A 410 -6.55 5.67 -18.64
C ALA A 410 -6.57 6.80 -17.60
N ILE A 411 -5.46 7.54 -17.48
CA ILE A 411 -5.43 8.78 -16.71
C ILE A 411 -6.42 9.75 -17.34
N GLY A 412 -7.31 10.33 -16.53
CA GLY A 412 -8.33 11.25 -17.00
C GLY A 412 -9.58 10.58 -17.58
N ASP A 413 -9.75 9.28 -17.38
CA ASP A 413 -10.94 8.56 -17.83
C ASP A 413 -12.22 9.26 -17.39
N LYS A 414 -13.07 9.63 -18.36
CA LYS A 414 -14.28 10.41 -18.12
C LYS A 414 -15.30 9.60 -17.31
N THR A 415 -15.42 8.31 -17.55
CA THR A 415 -16.37 7.43 -16.85
C THR A 415 -16.03 7.35 -15.36
N MET A 416 -14.73 7.23 -15.04
CA MET A 416 -14.25 7.19 -13.65
C MET A 416 -14.39 8.54 -12.94
N ARG A 417 -14.37 9.66 -13.69
CA ARG A 417 -14.45 11.03 -13.12
C ARG A 417 -15.85 11.58 -13.01
N GLN A 418 -16.82 11.10 -13.82
CA GLN A 418 -18.20 11.61 -13.84
C GLN A 418 -18.92 11.37 -12.52
N ASP A 419 -18.72 10.19 -11.90
CA ASP A 419 -19.30 9.83 -10.63
C ASP A 419 -18.21 9.32 -9.67
N PRO A 420 -18.02 9.93 -8.50
CA PRO A 420 -17.10 9.43 -7.48
C PRO A 420 -17.31 7.96 -7.11
N ILE A 421 -18.54 7.46 -7.23
CA ILE A 421 -18.89 6.06 -6.93
C ILE A 421 -18.12 5.12 -7.86
N ASN A 422 -17.93 5.47 -9.13
CA ASN A 422 -17.17 4.64 -10.08
C ASN A 422 -15.74 4.42 -9.62
N MET A 423 -15.08 5.49 -9.11
CA MET A 423 -13.76 5.37 -8.51
C MET A 423 -13.77 4.52 -7.24
N TRP A 424 -14.77 4.69 -6.38
CA TRP A 424 -14.90 3.95 -5.13
C TRP A 424 -15.15 2.46 -5.33
N LEU A 425 -15.81 2.06 -6.41
CA LEU A 425 -16.04 0.66 -6.76
C LEU A 425 -14.74 -0.12 -7.01
N ASN A 426 -13.62 0.55 -7.32
CA ASN A 426 -12.32 -0.12 -7.42
C ASN A 426 -11.87 -0.76 -6.10
N ASP A 427 -12.39 -0.29 -4.97
CA ASP A 427 -12.05 -0.79 -3.63
C ASP A 427 -13.04 -1.85 -3.11
N VAL A 428 -14.02 -2.28 -3.92
CA VAL A 428 -15.13 -3.16 -3.49
C VAL A 428 -14.65 -4.47 -2.84
N PHE A 429 -13.51 -5.01 -3.29
CA PHE A 429 -12.94 -6.26 -2.76
C PHE A 429 -11.95 -6.06 -1.61
N THR A 430 -11.51 -4.83 -1.37
CA THR A 430 -10.45 -4.55 -0.40
C THR A 430 -10.94 -3.90 0.89
N VAL A 431 -11.99 -3.06 0.82
CA VAL A 431 -12.47 -2.28 1.98
C VAL A 431 -13.01 -3.14 3.13
N SER A 432 -13.68 -4.26 2.83
CA SER A 432 -14.20 -5.16 3.88
C SER A 432 -13.07 -5.73 4.75
N VAL A 433 -11.95 -6.07 4.13
CA VAL A 433 -10.73 -6.57 4.79
C VAL A 433 -10.14 -5.50 5.70
N SER A 434 -10.10 -4.25 5.22
CA SER A 434 -9.61 -3.11 6.02
C SER A 434 -10.54 -2.81 7.20
N LEU A 435 -11.87 -2.81 6.99
CA LEU A 435 -12.86 -2.64 8.05
C LEU A 435 -12.75 -3.72 9.13
N ALA A 436 -12.44 -4.96 8.73
CA ALA A 436 -12.22 -6.08 9.65
C ALA A 436 -10.84 -6.07 10.34
N GLY A 437 -9.90 -5.23 9.89
CA GLY A 437 -8.54 -5.13 10.45
C GLY A 437 -7.62 -6.29 10.09
N LEU A 438 -7.95 -7.08 9.07
CA LEU A 438 -7.28 -8.33 8.70
C LEU A 438 -6.07 -8.12 7.78
N PRO A 439 -5.07 -9.02 7.79
CA PRO A 439 -3.99 -9.00 6.82
C PRO A 439 -4.47 -9.48 5.47
N ALA A 440 -3.96 -8.88 4.39
CA ALA A 440 -4.18 -9.38 3.03
C ALA A 440 -3.02 -8.97 2.10
N MET A 441 -2.65 -9.90 1.23
CA MET A 441 -1.62 -9.73 0.23
C MET A 441 -2.22 -9.77 -1.17
N SER A 442 -1.89 -8.79 -2.00
CA SER A 442 -2.15 -8.79 -3.44
C SER A 442 -0.91 -9.23 -4.19
N LEU A 443 -1.07 -10.12 -5.15
CA LEU A 443 0.01 -10.56 -6.04
C LEU A 443 -0.52 -10.72 -7.46
N PRO A 444 0.32 -10.46 -8.50
CA PRO A 444 -0.09 -10.62 -9.89
C PRO A 444 -0.12 -12.10 -10.29
N ILE A 445 -1.13 -12.48 -11.06
CA ILE A 445 -1.29 -13.88 -11.51
C ILE A 445 -1.36 -14.03 -13.04
N GLY A 446 -1.40 -12.93 -13.77
CA GLY A 446 -1.45 -12.95 -15.23
C GLY A 446 -1.76 -11.61 -15.83
N LEU A 447 -1.93 -11.60 -17.14
CA LEU A 447 -2.27 -10.42 -17.94
C LEU A 447 -3.64 -10.62 -18.58
N ASN A 448 -4.45 -9.55 -18.62
CA ASN A 448 -5.68 -9.55 -19.39
C ASN A 448 -5.41 -9.50 -20.90
N LYS A 449 -6.43 -9.54 -21.73
CA LYS A 449 -6.32 -9.49 -23.21
C LYS A 449 -5.62 -8.24 -23.73
N ASN A 450 -5.59 -7.16 -22.96
CA ASN A 450 -4.90 -5.91 -23.31
C ASN A 450 -3.44 -5.92 -22.85
N GLY A 451 -2.96 -6.98 -22.23
CA GLY A 451 -1.61 -7.12 -21.71
C GLY A 451 -1.38 -6.36 -20.41
N LEU A 452 -2.44 -6.09 -19.61
CA LEU A 452 -2.37 -5.44 -18.33
C LEU A 452 -2.46 -6.43 -17.17
N PRO A 453 -1.73 -6.21 -16.07
CA PRO A 453 -1.73 -7.12 -14.93
C PRO A 453 -3.10 -7.27 -14.27
N LEU A 454 -3.38 -8.49 -13.80
CA LEU A 454 -4.50 -8.81 -12.93
C LEU A 454 -3.97 -9.40 -11.63
N GLY A 455 -4.43 -8.86 -10.49
CA GLY A 455 -4.03 -9.29 -9.16
C GLY A 455 -5.12 -10.05 -8.42
N MET A 456 -4.70 -11.08 -7.67
CA MET A 456 -5.53 -11.74 -6.68
C MET A 456 -5.04 -11.41 -5.28
N GLN A 457 -5.96 -11.38 -4.31
CA GLN A 457 -5.60 -11.19 -2.92
C GLN A 457 -5.87 -12.45 -2.09
N ILE A 458 -4.95 -12.72 -1.15
CA ILE A 458 -5.07 -13.74 -0.13
C ILE A 458 -5.26 -13.03 1.20
N ILE A 459 -6.38 -13.31 1.88
CA ILE A 459 -6.77 -12.71 3.15
C ILE A 459 -6.58 -13.74 4.25
N GLY A 460 -5.94 -13.36 5.36
CA GLY A 460 -5.68 -14.22 6.51
C GLY A 460 -6.39 -13.79 7.79
N ARG A 461 -6.28 -14.63 8.81
CA ARG A 461 -6.69 -14.28 10.18
C ARG A 461 -5.82 -13.15 10.75
N ALA A 462 -6.35 -12.41 11.70
CA ALA A 462 -5.59 -11.38 12.37
C ALA A 462 -4.31 -11.97 12.99
N PHE A 463 -3.17 -11.36 12.72
CA PHE A 463 -1.83 -11.75 13.15
C PHE A 463 -1.32 -13.10 12.63
N ASP A 464 -1.97 -13.67 11.61
CA ASP A 464 -1.55 -14.87 10.91
C ASP A 464 -1.05 -14.54 9.49
N GLU A 465 -0.16 -13.56 9.39
CA GLU A 465 0.51 -13.23 8.13
C GLU A 465 1.33 -14.40 7.60
N GLU A 466 1.80 -15.31 8.46
CA GLU A 466 2.57 -16.50 8.06
C GLU A 466 1.77 -17.39 7.13
N THR A 467 0.50 -17.66 7.43
CA THR A 467 -0.38 -18.45 6.55
C THR A 467 -0.67 -17.72 5.23
N VAL A 468 -0.80 -16.38 5.27
CA VAL A 468 -0.92 -15.56 4.05
C VAL A 468 0.33 -15.68 3.18
N PHE A 469 1.52 -15.52 3.74
CA PHE A 469 2.79 -15.66 3.02
C PHE A 469 2.98 -17.07 2.45
N LYS A 470 2.63 -18.10 3.20
CA LYS A 470 2.71 -19.49 2.77
C LYS A 470 1.84 -19.75 1.55
N ALA A 471 0.57 -19.36 1.58
CA ALA A 471 -0.37 -19.53 0.47
C ALA A 471 0.02 -18.65 -0.74
N ALA A 472 0.45 -17.41 -0.50
CA ALA A 472 0.88 -16.48 -1.54
C ALA A 472 2.14 -16.98 -2.26
N SER A 473 3.13 -17.52 -1.55
CA SER A 473 4.35 -18.05 -2.17
C SER A 473 4.06 -19.27 -3.06
N ALA A 474 3.09 -20.10 -2.67
CA ALA A 474 2.64 -21.23 -3.47
C ALA A 474 1.94 -20.76 -4.75
N LEU A 475 1.03 -19.78 -4.64
CA LEU A 475 0.34 -19.21 -5.79
C LEU A 475 1.30 -18.47 -6.74
N GLU A 476 2.22 -17.66 -6.22
CA GLU A 476 3.24 -16.95 -7.01
C GLU A 476 4.10 -17.89 -7.83
N LYS A 477 4.58 -18.99 -7.21
CA LYS A 477 5.40 -20.01 -7.87
C LYS A 477 4.64 -20.63 -9.06
N GLN A 478 3.37 -20.94 -8.90
CA GLN A 478 2.55 -21.57 -9.94
C GLN A 478 2.15 -20.57 -11.03
N ALA A 479 1.85 -19.33 -10.66
CA ALA A 479 1.51 -18.27 -11.59
C ALA A 479 2.67 -17.92 -12.54
N GLY A 480 3.91 -17.97 -12.06
CA GLY A 480 5.11 -17.70 -12.86
C GLY A 480 5.09 -16.32 -13.53
N PHE A 481 4.42 -15.33 -12.92
CA PHE A 481 4.25 -14.00 -13.49
C PHE A 481 5.60 -13.31 -13.67
N LYS A 482 5.81 -12.73 -14.85
CA LYS A 482 6.99 -11.91 -15.15
C LYS A 482 6.56 -10.45 -15.16
N GLY A 483 7.19 -9.62 -14.34
CA GLY A 483 6.92 -8.19 -14.25
C GLY A 483 7.09 -7.42 -15.56
N ALA A 484 6.88 -6.11 -15.52
CA ALA A 484 7.07 -5.21 -16.66
C ALA A 484 8.49 -5.40 -17.26
N LYS A 485 8.56 -5.40 -18.61
CA LYS A 485 9.83 -5.57 -19.36
C LYS A 485 10.66 -4.30 -19.36
#